data_ac8d8e35658f90be4975482f075b7ede
#
_entry.id   ac8d8e35658f90be4975482f075b7ede
#
_cell.length_a   1.000
_cell.length_b   1.000
_cell.length_c   1.000
_cell.angle_alpha   90.00
_cell.angle_beta   90.00
_cell.angle_gamma   90.00
#
_symmetry.space_group_name_H-M   'P 1'
#
loop_
_entity.id
_entity.type
_entity.pdbx_description
1 polymer ?
#
loop_
_entity_poly.entity_id
_entity_poly.type
_entity_poly.pdbx_seq_one_letter_code
_entity_poly.pdbx_strand_id
1 'polypeptide(L)'
;MQKIKLGNSGLEVSALCMGTDSIGSKIDRETSFKLLDVYREKGGSFIDTANFYASWLPGFKGGESETTLGLWVKDRGVRDQIVIDSKLGFDYPGCDGGLSAAEIERECEKSLGRLQTDRIDLYYAHRDDAATPLEETMEAFDRLIKAGKVRAIGASNIKSWRIAEANTVSKLNQWAGYSVVQQRHTYLRPRHGADFGPQICINDDLKEYSSARSIALVGYSVLLQGAYTRDDRPTPAQYAGPEADDRLAALKAVADEVEATMSQVVIAWMRQSDPPVLPIIAGSRPEQLLENIAALDVTLTEEQFKRLDTAGNPDVDQAWLR
;
A
#
# COMPACT_ATOMS: atom_id res chain seq x y z
N MET A 1 15.91 6.55 7.36
CA MET A 1 14.57 7.11 7.03
C MET A 1 13.93 7.71 8.27
N GLN A 2 13.18 8.81 8.13
CA GLN A 2 12.36 9.36 9.20
C GLN A 2 11.25 8.36 9.58
N LYS A 3 10.93 8.29 10.88
CA LYS A 3 9.74 7.56 11.37
C LYS A 3 8.54 8.50 11.41
N ILE A 4 7.39 7.97 11.04
CA ILE A 4 6.10 8.67 11.04
C ILE A 4 5.05 7.83 11.78
N LYS A 5 4.07 8.50 12.37
CA LYS A 5 2.90 7.82 12.93
C LYS A 5 2.00 7.35 11.80
N LEU A 6 1.56 6.11 11.86
CA LEU A 6 0.66 5.52 10.86
C LEU A 6 -0.80 5.75 11.29
N GLY A 7 -1.32 6.95 11.02
CA GLY A 7 -2.66 7.36 11.42
C GLY A 7 -2.90 7.19 12.92
N ASN A 8 -4.08 6.64 13.26
CA ASN A 8 -4.48 6.33 14.62
C ASN A 8 -4.19 4.87 15.03
N SER A 9 -3.36 4.14 14.26
CA SER A 9 -3.04 2.72 14.51
C SER A 9 -2.17 2.46 15.74
N GLY A 10 -1.54 3.48 16.31
CA GLY A 10 -0.54 3.34 17.36
C GLY A 10 0.82 2.82 16.87
N LEU A 11 1.00 2.65 15.57
CA LEU A 11 2.26 2.21 14.97
C LEU A 11 3.10 3.40 14.50
N GLU A 12 4.43 3.28 14.66
CA GLU A 12 5.42 4.15 14.05
C GLU A 12 6.17 3.38 12.98
N VAL A 13 6.24 3.92 11.76
CA VAL A 13 6.80 3.27 10.58
C VAL A 13 7.78 4.19 9.85
N SER A 14 8.63 3.63 9.00
CA SER A 14 9.42 4.44 8.05
C SER A 14 8.52 5.16 7.04
N ALA A 15 8.96 6.31 6.55
CA ALA A 15 8.23 7.18 5.61
C ALA A 15 7.99 6.55 4.20
N LEU A 16 8.57 5.37 3.96
CA LEU A 16 8.31 4.50 2.81
C LEU A 16 7.98 3.11 3.32
N CYS A 17 7.13 2.36 2.60
CA CYS A 17 6.85 0.96 2.83
C CYS A 17 7.53 0.11 1.75
N MET A 18 8.13 -1.01 2.10
CA MET A 18 8.70 -1.96 1.12
C MET A 18 7.68 -3.02 0.76
N GLY A 19 7.25 -3.04 -0.50
CA GLY A 19 6.39 -4.09 -1.05
C GLY A 19 7.18 -5.34 -1.40
N THR A 20 6.60 -6.51 -1.11
CA THR A 20 7.27 -7.81 -1.25
C THR A 20 6.51 -8.81 -2.13
N ASP A 21 5.66 -8.34 -3.04
CA ASP A 21 4.83 -9.18 -3.91
C ASP A 21 5.64 -10.14 -4.82
N SER A 22 6.90 -9.83 -5.06
CA SER A 22 7.80 -10.56 -5.96
C SER A 22 8.90 -11.33 -5.25
N ILE A 23 9.13 -11.12 -3.93
CA ILE A 23 10.18 -11.84 -3.20
C ILE A 23 9.80 -13.31 -2.98
N GLY A 24 10.81 -14.18 -3.03
CA GLY A 24 10.62 -15.63 -2.93
C GLY A 24 9.89 -16.27 -4.12
N SER A 25 9.68 -15.50 -5.20
CA SER A 25 9.00 -15.95 -6.41
C SER A 25 9.75 -15.47 -7.66
N LYS A 26 9.39 -14.34 -8.28
CA LYS A 26 10.15 -13.75 -9.40
C LYS A 26 11.54 -13.31 -8.99
N ILE A 27 11.73 -12.93 -7.73
CA ILE A 27 13.00 -12.58 -7.12
C ILE A 27 13.40 -13.76 -6.22
N ASP A 28 14.54 -14.37 -6.49
CA ASP A 28 15.05 -15.48 -5.70
C ASP A 28 15.35 -15.06 -4.25
N ARG A 29 15.53 -16.05 -3.39
CA ARG A 29 15.74 -15.84 -1.96
C ARG A 29 16.97 -14.99 -1.64
N GLU A 30 18.09 -15.23 -2.33
CA GLU A 30 19.35 -14.51 -2.06
C GLU A 30 19.20 -13.03 -2.40
N THR A 31 18.66 -12.73 -3.57
CA THR A 31 18.36 -11.36 -4.02
C THR A 31 17.33 -10.70 -3.11
N SER A 32 16.29 -11.45 -2.69
CA SER A 32 15.28 -10.97 -1.75
C SER A 32 15.90 -10.52 -0.42
N PHE A 33 16.80 -11.31 0.13
CA PHE A 33 17.51 -10.98 1.37
C PHE A 33 18.38 -9.73 1.21
N LYS A 34 19.10 -9.60 0.10
CA LYS A 34 19.88 -8.38 -0.22
C LYS A 34 19.01 -7.13 -0.27
N LEU A 35 17.82 -7.22 -0.90
CA LEU A 35 16.91 -6.10 -0.99
C LEU A 35 16.36 -5.69 0.39
N LEU A 36 15.97 -6.65 1.22
CA LEU A 36 15.51 -6.44 2.58
C LEU A 36 16.61 -5.84 3.47
N ASP A 37 17.85 -6.32 3.34
CA ASP A 37 19.02 -5.79 4.05
C ASP A 37 19.28 -4.33 3.65
N VAL A 38 19.32 -4.02 2.35
CA VAL A 38 19.50 -2.65 1.83
C VAL A 38 18.41 -1.71 2.34
N TYR A 39 17.15 -2.15 2.30
CA TYR A 39 16.03 -1.35 2.80
C TYR A 39 16.20 -1.04 4.30
N ARG A 40 16.52 -2.05 5.11
CA ARG A 40 16.76 -1.89 6.55
C ARG A 40 17.97 -0.99 6.85
N GLU A 41 19.09 -1.18 6.16
CA GLU A 41 20.31 -0.34 6.31
C GLU A 41 20.05 1.14 6.03
N LYS A 42 19.11 1.44 5.13
CA LYS A 42 18.63 2.81 4.86
C LYS A 42 17.60 3.32 5.89
N GLY A 43 17.36 2.57 6.96
CA GLY A 43 16.44 2.92 8.04
C GLY A 43 14.98 2.59 7.73
N GLY A 44 14.73 1.73 6.73
CA GLY A 44 13.41 1.19 6.44
C GLY A 44 12.96 0.23 7.54
N SER A 45 11.70 0.34 7.95
CA SER A 45 11.12 -0.47 9.02
C SER A 45 9.71 -0.95 8.74
N PHE A 46 9.10 -0.57 7.62
CA PHE A 46 7.74 -0.96 7.28
C PHE A 46 7.75 -1.84 6.02
N ILE A 47 7.28 -3.08 6.16
CA ILE A 47 7.33 -4.10 5.10
C ILE A 47 5.94 -4.65 4.86
N ASP A 48 5.50 -4.60 3.60
CA ASP A 48 4.19 -5.03 3.11
C ASP A 48 4.28 -6.41 2.46
N THR A 49 3.47 -7.35 2.95
CA THR A 49 3.29 -8.68 2.36
C THR A 49 1.82 -9.10 2.33
N ALA A 50 1.51 -10.29 1.86
CA ALA A 50 0.17 -10.88 1.88
C ALA A 50 0.22 -12.41 1.75
N ASN A 51 -0.83 -13.08 2.24
CA ASN A 51 -0.94 -14.54 2.20
C ASN A 51 -1.02 -15.10 0.77
N PHE A 52 -1.63 -14.36 -0.18
CA PHE A 52 -1.84 -14.85 -1.54
C PHE A 52 -0.76 -14.41 -2.54
N TYR A 53 0.22 -13.59 -2.12
CA TYR A 53 1.26 -13.11 -3.04
C TYR A 53 1.99 -14.25 -3.73
N ALA A 54 2.23 -14.08 -5.02
CA ALA A 54 2.74 -15.04 -5.99
C ALA A 54 1.74 -16.12 -6.48
N SER A 55 0.56 -16.33 -5.88
CA SER A 55 -0.38 -17.38 -6.30
C SER A 55 -0.83 -17.28 -7.77
N TRP A 56 -0.77 -16.09 -8.38
CA TRP A 56 -1.08 -15.86 -9.80
C TRP A 56 0.07 -16.23 -10.76
N LEU A 57 1.21 -16.64 -10.23
CA LEU A 57 2.36 -17.03 -11.03
C LEU A 57 2.39 -18.56 -11.22
N PRO A 58 2.69 -19.04 -12.44
CA PRO A 58 2.83 -20.47 -12.69
C PRO A 58 3.87 -21.11 -11.74
N GLY A 59 3.47 -22.19 -11.06
CA GLY A 59 4.33 -22.95 -10.15
C GLY A 59 4.35 -22.46 -8.70
N PHE A 60 3.68 -21.35 -8.39
CA PHE A 60 3.55 -20.81 -7.04
C PHE A 60 2.13 -21.00 -6.50
N LYS A 61 1.98 -20.98 -5.18
CA LYS A 61 0.71 -21.32 -4.51
C LYS A 61 0.19 -20.25 -3.57
N GLY A 62 0.95 -19.16 -3.36
CA GLY A 62 0.72 -18.18 -2.30
C GLY A 62 1.49 -18.52 -1.02
N GLY A 63 1.82 -17.46 -0.25
CA GLY A 63 2.61 -17.58 0.98
C GLY A 63 4.14 -17.54 0.77
N GLU A 64 4.62 -17.51 -0.47
CA GLU A 64 6.06 -17.46 -0.77
C GLU A 64 6.71 -16.18 -0.24
N SER A 65 6.01 -15.06 -0.36
CA SER A 65 6.48 -13.76 0.14
C SER A 65 6.60 -13.78 1.67
N GLU A 66 5.54 -14.18 2.38
CA GLU A 66 5.56 -14.31 3.85
C GLU A 66 6.63 -15.30 4.34
N THR A 67 6.78 -16.44 3.65
CA THR A 67 7.79 -17.45 4.00
C THR A 67 9.21 -16.89 3.85
N THR A 68 9.49 -16.19 2.74
CA THR A 68 10.78 -15.60 2.49
C THR A 68 11.10 -14.48 3.49
N LEU A 69 10.11 -13.64 3.79
CA LEU A 69 10.24 -12.58 4.79
C LEU A 69 10.48 -13.18 6.20
N GLY A 70 9.73 -14.22 6.57
CA GLY A 70 9.90 -14.90 7.86
C GLY A 70 11.30 -15.51 8.03
N LEU A 71 11.82 -16.15 6.98
CA LEU A 71 13.19 -16.66 6.97
C LEU A 71 14.23 -15.56 7.15
N TRP A 72 14.06 -14.41 6.48
CA TRP A 72 14.98 -13.28 6.61
C TRP A 72 14.89 -12.67 8.02
N VAL A 73 13.69 -12.45 8.55
CA VAL A 73 13.46 -11.92 9.91
C VAL A 73 14.17 -12.76 10.96
N LYS A 74 14.02 -14.09 10.86
CA LYS A 74 14.65 -15.04 11.77
C LYS A 74 16.17 -15.04 11.63
N ASP A 75 16.68 -15.07 10.40
CA ASP A 75 18.10 -15.10 10.12
C ASP A 75 18.83 -13.84 10.61
N ARG A 76 18.20 -12.68 10.49
CA ARG A 76 18.74 -11.37 10.92
C ARG A 76 18.43 -11.03 12.37
N GLY A 77 17.49 -11.70 13.03
CA GLY A 77 17.07 -11.40 14.39
C GLY A 77 16.46 -10.01 14.54
N VAL A 78 15.66 -9.55 13.56
CA VAL A 78 15.22 -8.15 13.46
C VAL A 78 13.75 -7.92 13.74
N ARG A 79 13.00 -8.93 14.23
CA ARG A 79 11.52 -8.84 14.36
C ARG A 79 11.05 -7.59 15.10
N ASP A 80 11.72 -7.19 16.16
CA ASP A 80 11.33 -6.04 16.98
C ASP A 80 11.78 -4.68 16.41
N GLN A 81 12.55 -4.69 15.32
CA GLN A 81 13.03 -3.49 14.65
C GLN A 81 12.18 -3.09 13.45
N ILE A 82 11.24 -3.96 13.03
CA ILE A 82 10.41 -3.79 11.84
C ILE A 82 8.93 -3.91 12.17
N VAL A 83 8.12 -3.26 11.36
CA VAL A 83 6.66 -3.37 11.31
C VAL A 83 6.32 -4.18 10.07
N ILE A 84 5.64 -5.29 10.26
CA ILE A 84 5.19 -6.16 9.17
C ILE A 84 3.68 -6.03 9.05
N ASP A 85 3.22 -5.68 7.86
CA ASP A 85 1.83 -5.92 7.54
C ASP A 85 1.66 -7.20 6.72
N SER A 86 0.50 -7.83 6.85
CA SER A 86 0.04 -8.88 5.97
C SER A 86 -1.45 -8.77 5.70
N LYS A 87 -1.97 -9.56 4.79
CA LYS A 87 -3.32 -9.40 4.27
C LYS A 87 -3.97 -10.75 3.99
N LEU A 88 -5.33 -10.80 4.11
CA LEU A 88 -6.15 -11.93 3.72
C LEU A 88 -7.40 -11.48 2.95
N GLY A 89 -8.11 -12.41 2.34
CA GLY A 89 -9.41 -12.17 1.71
C GLY A 89 -9.47 -12.56 0.24
N PHE A 90 -8.35 -12.59 -0.48
CA PHE A 90 -8.30 -13.20 -1.80
C PHE A 90 -8.20 -14.73 -1.69
N ASP A 91 -8.80 -15.41 -2.66
CA ASP A 91 -8.66 -16.84 -2.86
C ASP A 91 -7.29 -17.19 -3.46
N TYR A 92 -6.78 -18.35 -3.07
CA TYR A 92 -5.56 -18.93 -3.63
C TYR A 92 -5.55 -20.45 -3.35
N PRO A 93 -4.68 -21.27 -3.97
CA PRO A 93 -4.67 -22.72 -3.76
C PRO A 93 -4.67 -23.14 -2.30
N GLY A 94 -5.78 -23.69 -1.81
CA GLY A 94 -5.98 -24.09 -0.42
C GLY A 94 -6.58 -23.02 0.51
N CYS A 95 -7.13 -21.95 -0.08
CA CYS A 95 -7.88 -20.91 0.60
C CYS A 95 -9.00 -20.40 -0.30
N ASP A 96 -10.24 -20.45 0.16
CA ASP A 96 -11.41 -20.00 -0.61
C ASP A 96 -11.59 -18.47 -0.57
N GLY A 97 -10.78 -17.78 0.24
CA GLY A 97 -10.88 -16.34 0.44
C GLY A 97 -12.05 -15.93 1.34
N GLY A 98 -12.41 -14.65 1.28
CA GLY A 98 -13.48 -14.07 2.09
C GLY A 98 -13.00 -13.56 3.46
N LEU A 99 -13.96 -13.02 4.23
CA LEU A 99 -13.72 -12.37 5.53
C LEU A 99 -14.60 -12.94 6.65
N SER A 100 -15.03 -14.21 6.53
CA SER A 100 -15.68 -14.89 7.64
C SER A 100 -14.75 -15.04 8.85
N ALA A 101 -15.30 -15.12 10.04
CA ALA A 101 -14.53 -15.26 11.27
C ALA A 101 -13.56 -16.45 11.21
N ALA A 102 -14.05 -17.61 10.75
CA ALA A 102 -13.24 -18.82 10.62
C ALA A 102 -12.08 -18.64 9.63
N GLU A 103 -12.31 -17.90 8.52
CA GLU A 103 -11.28 -17.63 7.51
C GLU A 103 -10.22 -16.67 8.04
N ILE A 104 -10.65 -15.59 8.70
CA ILE A 104 -9.74 -14.58 9.29
C ILE A 104 -8.80 -15.25 10.31
N GLU A 105 -9.34 -16.05 11.22
CA GLU A 105 -8.56 -16.72 12.24
C GLU A 105 -7.60 -17.76 11.64
N ARG A 106 -8.10 -18.60 10.72
CA ARG A 106 -7.31 -19.64 10.04
C ARG A 106 -6.13 -19.04 9.27
N GLU A 107 -6.39 -17.99 8.47
CA GLU A 107 -5.37 -17.38 7.64
C GLU A 107 -4.36 -16.57 8.47
N CYS A 108 -4.78 -15.97 9.59
CA CYS A 108 -3.86 -15.34 10.52
C CYS A 108 -2.85 -16.34 11.07
N GLU A 109 -3.30 -17.51 11.52
CA GLU A 109 -2.41 -18.58 12.02
C GLU A 109 -1.42 -19.06 10.95
N LYS A 110 -1.91 -19.26 9.71
CA LYS A 110 -1.03 -19.65 8.60
C LYS A 110 0.01 -18.57 8.30
N SER A 111 -0.38 -17.28 8.31
CA SER A 111 0.53 -16.15 8.09
C SER A 111 1.57 -16.05 9.20
N LEU A 112 1.18 -16.19 10.47
CA LEU A 112 2.10 -16.22 11.60
C LEU A 112 3.12 -17.37 11.48
N GLY A 113 2.65 -18.55 11.06
CA GLY A 113 3.52 -19.71 10.81
C GLY A 113 4.53 -19.48 9.68
N ARG A 114 4.09 -18.88 8.54
CA ARG A 114 4.99 -18.55 7.41
C ARG A 114 5.99 -17.43 7.77
N LEU A 115 5.53 -16.39 8.47
CA LEU A 115 6.35 -15.28 8.96
C LEU A 115 7.28 -15.67 10.12
N GLN A 116 7.08 -16.85 10.73
CA GLN A 116 7.83 -17.35 11.89
C GLN A 116 7.86 -16.33 13.05
N THR A 117 6.72 -15.75 13.35
CA THR A 117 6.52 -14.74 14.39
C THR A 117 5.22 -14.99 15.15
N ASP A 118 5.11 -14.44 16.35
CA ASP A 118 3.93 -14.52 17.21
C ASP A 118 2.91 -13.40 16.93
N ARG A 119 3.27 -12.39 16.12
CA ARG A 119 2.40 -11.24 15.84
C ARG A 119 2.56 -10.69 14.42
N ILE A 120 1.47 -10.17 13.88
CA ILE A 120 1.42 -9.28 12.71
C ILE A 120 1.15 -7.87 13.24
N ASP A 121 1.94 -6.87 12.80
CA ASP A 121 1.77 -5.52 13.32
C ASP A 121 0.54 -4.83 12.71
N LEU A 122 0.23 -5.06 11.44
CA LEU A 122 -0.95 -4.54 10.77
C LEU A 122 -1.55 -5.62 9.86
N TYR A 123 -2.81 -5.96 10.08
CA TYR A 123 -3.47 -7.03 9.32
C TYR A 123 -4.63 -6.47 8.51
N TYR A 124 -4.59 -6.65 7.19
CA TYR A 124 -5.56 -6.07 6.27
C TYR A 124 -6.64 -7.07 5.85
N ALA A 125 -7.89 -6.59 5.81
CA ALA A 125 -8.87 -7.10 4.86
C ALA A 125 -8.42 -6.67 3.46
N HIS A 126 -7.97 -7.61 2.61
CA HIS A 126 -7.31 -7.32 1.33
C HIS A 126 -8.30 -6.97 0.21
N ARG A 127 -9.54 -7.36 0.38
CA ARG A 127 -10.69 -7.03 -0.48
C ARG A 127 -11.97 -7.07 0.33
N ASP A 128 -13.01 -6.44 -0.20
CA ASP A 128 -14.35 -6.53 0.39
C ASP A 128 -14.94 -7.94 0.26
N ASP A 129 -15.73 -8.32 1.25
CA ASP A 129 -16.56 -9.52 1.24
C ASP A 129 -18.00 -9.16 1.62
N ALA A 130 -18.84 -8.95 0.59
CA ALA A 130 -20.23 -8.59 0.79
C ALA A 130 -21.08 -9.76 1.29
N ALA A 131 -20.58 -11.00 1.23
CA ALA A 131 -21.30 -12.18 1.69
C ALA A 131 -21.23 -12.36 3.22
N THR A 132 -20.16 -11.84 3.85
CA THR A 132 -19.98 -11.90 5.30
C THR A 132 -20.52 -10.63 5.96
N PRO A 133 -21.34 -10.72 7.02
CA PRO A 133 -21.76 -9.57 7.81
C PRO A 133 -20.54 -8.80 8.38
N LEU A 134 -20.61 -7.46 8.38
CA LEU A 134 -19.50 -6.63 8.90
C LEU A 134 -19.25 -6.88 10.39
N GLU A 135 -20.30 -7.18 11.16
CA GLU A 135 -20.21 -7.54 12.57
C GLU A 135 -19.31 -8.77 12.77
N GLU A 136 -19.50 -9.81 11.98
CA GLU A 136 -18.70 -11.04 12.06
C GLU A 136 -17.23 -10.76 11.73
N THR A 137 -16.98 -10.02 10.64
CA THR A 137 -15.64 -9.65 10.20
C THR A 137 -14.92 -8.82 11.26
N MET A 138 -15.55 -7.76 11.75
CA MET A 138 -14.91 -6.82 12.68
C MET A 138 -14.71 -7.45 14.07
N GLU A 139 -15.63 -8.28 14.53
CA GLU A 139 -15.46 -9.03 15.77
C GLU A 139 -14.28 -10.03 15.68
N ALA A 140 -14.13 -10.71 14.54
CA ALA A 140 -13.03 -11.65 14.33
C ALA A 140 -11.65 -10.92 14.38
N PHE A 141 -11.53 -9.78 13.71
CA PHE A 141 -10.33 -8.96 13.81
C PHE A 141 -10.05 -8.48 15.25
N ASP A 142 -11.09 -8.04 15.97
CA ASP A 142 -10.96 -7.61 17.36
C ASP A 142 -10.48 -8.75 18.28
N ARG A 143 -10.97 -9.98 18.05
CA ARG A 143 -10.46 -11.15 18.78
C ARG A 143 -8.97 -11.39 18.54
N LEU A 144 -8.47 -11.22 17.31
CA LEU A 144 -7.04 -11.33 17.02
C LEU A 144 -6.20 -10.27 17.73
N ILE A 145 -6.72 -9.04 17.83
CA ILE A 145 -6.06 -7.96 18.59
C ILE A 145 -6.05 -8.29 20.09
N LYS A 146 -7.17 -8.69 20.66
CA LYS A 146 -7.27 -9.09 22.08
C LYS A 146 -6.38 -10.28 22.43
N ALA A 147 -6.17 -11.19 21.47
CA ALA A 147 -5.25 -12.31 21.59
C ALA A 147 -3.76 -11.93 21.45
N GLY A 148 -3.46 -10.67 21.09
CA GLY A 148 -2.08 -10.19 20.87
C GLY A 148 -1.44 -10.65 19.55
N LYS A 149 -2.21 -11.34 18.67
CA LYS A 149 -1.73 -11.83 17.37
C LYS A 149 -1.63 -10.73 16.31
N VAL A 150 -2.44 -9.69 16.47
CA VAL A 150 -2.50 -8.53 15.59
C VAL A 150 -2.46 -7.26 16.43
N ARG A 151 -1.69 -6.22 16.00
CA ARG A 151 -1.62 -4.95 16.75
C ARG A 151 -2.59 -3.89 16.23
N ALA A 152 -2.80 -3.84 14.93
CA ALA A 152 -3.72 -2.93 14.26
C ALA A 152 -4.35 -3.59 13.03
N ILE A 153 -5.50 -3.10 12.59
CA ILE A 153 -6.17 -3.60 11.40
C ILE A 153 -6.34 -2.51 10.34
N GLY A 154 -6.36 -2.96 9.08
CA GLY A 154 -6.53 -2.10 7.92
C GLY A 154 -7.48 -2.68 6.89
N ALA A 155 -7.88 -1.83 5.94
CA ALA A 155 -8.69 -2.20 4.80
C ALA A 155 -7.94 -1.94 3.49
N SER A 156 -8.08 -2.83 2.51
CA SER A 156 -7.54 -2.65 1.17
C SER A 156 -8.60 -3.06 0.14
N ASN A 157 -8.75 -2.29 -0.94
CA ASN A 157 -9.75 -2.55 -1.98
C ASN A 157 -11.19 -2.60 -1.47
N ILE A 158 -11.49 -1.80 -0.45
CA ILE A 158 -12.84 -1.63 0.13
C ILE A 158 -13.26 -0.17 -0.08
N LYS A 159 -14.52 0.04 -0.47
CA LYS A 159 -15.08 1.37 -0.70
C LYS A 159 -15.15 2.18 0.59
N SER A 160 -14.94 3.50 0.51
CA SER A 160 -14.92 4.41 1.67
C SER A 160 -16.19 4.31 2.54
N TRP A 161 -17.39 4.25 1.92
CA TRP A 161 -18.64 4.11 2.65
C TRP A 161 -18.69 2.81 3.48
N ARG A 162 -18.15 1.70 2.92
CA ARG A 162 -18.17 0.40 3.62
C ARG A 162 -17.12 0.35 4.74
N ILE A 163 -15.98 1.03 4.56
CA ILE A 163 -15.01 1.25 5.65
C ILE A 163 -15.64 2.07 6.78
N ALA A 164 -16.39 3.11 6.44
CA ALA A 164 -17.10 3.94 7.42
C ALA A 164 -18.16 3.14 8.20
N GLU A 165 -18.91 2.28 7.51
CA GLU A 165 -19.89 1.37 8.10
C GLU A 165 -19.21 0.38 9.06
N ALA A 166 -18.12 -0.31 8.60
CA ALA A 166 -17.34 -1.24 9.42
C ALA A 166 -16.80 -0.56 10.68
N ASN A 167 -16.23 0.64 10.55
CA ASN A 167 -15.72 1.42 11.69
C ASN A 167 -16.86 1.89 12.64
N THR A 168 -18.07 2.12 12.11
CA THR A 168 -19.24 2.44 12.94
C THR A 168 -19.67 1.21 13.74
N VAL A 169 -19.76 0.04 13.11
CA VAL A 169 -20.03 -1.24 13.78
C VAL A 169 -19.02 -1.49 14.90
N SER A 170 -17.72 -1.34 14.59
CA SER A 170 -16.65 -1.51 15.58
C SER A 170 -16.82 -0.54 16.77
N LYS A 171 -17.10 0.73 16.50
CA LYS A 171 -17.28 1.74 17.55
C LYS A 171 -18.47 1.42 18.47
N LEU A 172 -19.60 0.99 17.91
CA LEU A 172 -20.78 0.62 18.67
C LEU A 172 -20.55 -0.59 19.59
N ASN A 173 -19.71 -1.51 19.16
CA ASN A 173 -19.38 -2.74 19.90
C ASN A 173 -18.08 -2.64 20.73
N GLN A 174 -17.42 -1.49 20.76
CA GLN A 174 -16.12 -1.28 21.42
C GLN A 174 -15.02 -2.21 20.89
N TRP A 175 -15.06 -2.51 19.60
CA TRP A 175 -14.06 -3.26 18.87
C TRP A 175 -13.07 -2.32 18.17
N ALA A 176 -11.94 -2.88 17.78
CA ALA A 176 -10.98 -2.17 16.93
C ALA A 176 -11.57 -1.87 15.54
N GLY A 177 -11.31 -0.68 15.03
CA GLY A 177 -11.68 -0.28 13.68
C GLY A 177 -10.48 -0.25 12.73
N TYR A 178 -10.74 -0.18 11.43
CA TYR A 178 -9.71 0.04 10.43
C TYR A 178 -9.02 1.38 10.65
N SER A 179 -7.74 1.35 10.92
CA SER A 179 -6.88 2.50 11.21
C SER A 179 -5.98 2.89 10.04
N VAL A 180 -5.88 2.03 9.03
CA VAL A 180 -5.08 2.23 7.81
C VAL A 180 -5.88 1.74 6.61
N VAL A 181 -5.82 2.49 5.51
CA VAL A 181 -6.41 2.09 4.22
C VAL A 181 -5.33 2.03 3.17
N GLN A 182 -5.21 0.87 2.51
CA GLN A 182 -4.26 0.64 1.43
C GLN A 182 -5.01 0.50 0.11
N GLN A 183 -4.85 1.46 -0.79
CA GLN A 183 -5.53 1.49 -2.10
C GLN A 183 -4.54 1.77 -3.22
N ARG A 184 -4.97 1.48 -4.45
CA ARG A 184 -4.20 1.85 -5.64
C ARG A 184 -4.05 3.36 -5.72
N HIS A 185 -2.81 3.86 -5.83
CA HIS A 185 -2.54 5.28 -5.97
C HIS A 185 -1.24 5.54 -6.70
N THR A 186 -1.29 6.49 -7.63
CA THR A 186 -0.15 6.95 -8.40
C THR A 186 -0.42 8.39 -8.86
N TYR A 187 0.56 9.05 -9.46
CA TYR A 187 0.43 10.42 -9.94
C TYR A 187 -0.57 10.56 -11.09
N LEU A 188 -0.59 9.62 -12.03
CA LEU A 188 -1.58 9.62 -13.11
C LEU A 188 -2.97 9.31 -12.58
N ARG A 189 -3.98 9.99 -13.11
CA ARG A 189 -5.38 9.75 -12.76
C ARG A 189 -5.98 8.64 -13.63
N PRO A 190 -6.80 7.75 -13.05
CA PRO A 190 -7.56 6.79 -13.83
C PRO A 190 -8.48 7.50 -14.84
N ARG A 191 -8.54 7.00 -16.06
CA ARG A 191 -9.55 7.46 -17.01
C ARG A 191 -10.96 7.21 -16.47
N HIS A 192 -11.90 8.03 -16.88
CA HIS A 192 -13.31 7.75 -16.62
C HIS A 192 -13.70 6.36 -17.15
N GLY A 193 -14.33 5.54 -16.31
CA GLY A 193 -14.72 4.17 -16.66
C GLY A 193 -13.58 3.16 -16.70
N ALA A 194 -12.38 3.50 -16.24
CA ALA A 194 -11.28 2.54 -16.16
C ALA A 194 -11.63 1.39 -15.20
N ASP A 195 -11.39 0.16 -15.67
CA ASP A 195 -11.58 -1.06 -14.89
C ASP A 195 -10.25 -1.56 -14.34
N PHE A 196 -10.17 -1.73 -13.02
CA PHE A 196 -9.05 -2.30 -12.29
C PHE A 196 -9.40 -3.64 -11.63
N GLY A 197 -10.50 -4.28 -12.05
CA GLY A 197 -11.00 -5.49 -11.40
C GLY A 197 -11.37 -5.22 -9.94
N PRO A 198 -10.86 -6.01 -9.00
CA PRO A 198 -11.17 -5.81 -7.58
C PRO A 198 -10.43 -4.62 -6.94
N GLN A 199 -9.49 -4.00 -7.64
CA GLN A 199 -8.68 -2.92 -7.07
C GLN A 199 -9.45 -1.60 -7.10
N ILE A 200 -9.29 -0.81 -6.03
CA ILE A 200 -9.91 0.51 -5.87
C ILE A 200 -8.82 1.56 -5.78
N CYS A 201 -9.01 2.68 -6.47
CA CYS A 201 -8.11 3.82 -6.39
C CYS A 201 -8.49 4.76 -5.23
N ILE A 202 -7.48 5.38 -4.63
CA ILE A 202 -7.71 6.51 -3.71
C ILE A 202 -8.40 7.62 -4.49
N ASN A 203 -9.49 8.13 -3.96
CA ASN A 203 -10.27 9.25 -4.47
C ASN A 203 -10.46 10.32 -3.37
N ASP A 204 -11.03 11.45 -3.73
CA ASP A 204 -11.19 12.57 -2.81
C ASP A 204 -12.12 12.24 -1.65
N ASP A 205 -13.19 11.46 -1.88
CA ASP A 205 -14.09 10.97 -0.83
C ASP A 205 -13.34 10.15 0.25
N LEU A 206 -12.44 9.25 -0.17
CA LEU A 206 -11.60 8.50 0.76
C LEU A 206 -10.58 9.40 1.48
N LYS A 207 -9.98 10.37 0.79
CA LYS A 207 -9.04 11.32 1.40
C LYS A 207 -9.72 12.14 2.50
N GLU A 208 -10.91 12.69 2.22
CA GLU A 208 -11.70 13.47 3.18
C GLU A 208 -12.09 12.62 4.40
N TYR A 209 -12.62 11.43 4.17
CA TYR A 209 -12.97 10.50 5.25
C TYR A 209 -11.75 10.14 6.11
N SER A 210 -10.62 9.82 5.48
CA SER A 210 -9.38 9.43 6.16
C SER A 210 -8.82 10.57 7.00
N SER A 211 -8.79 11.79 6.46
CA SER A 211 -8.37 13.00 7.18
C SER A 211 -9.26 13.26 8.41
N ALA A 212 -10.60 13.24 8.22
CA ALA A 212 -11.56 13.46 9.30
C ALA A 212 -11.50 12.41 10.43
N ARG A 213 -10.93 11.24 10.18
CA ARG A 213 -10.84 10.10 11.12
C ARG A 213 -9.42 9.76 11.54
N SER A 214 -8.42 10.50 11.08
CA SER A 214 -7.00 10.21 11.31
C SER A 214 -6.60 8.79 10.88
N ILE A 215 -7.19 8.28 9.80
CA ILE A 215 -6.86 7.01 9.17
C ILE A 215 -5.68 7.24 8.22
N ALA A 216 -4.64 6.41 8.28
CA ALA A 216 -3.53 6.54 7.36
C ALA A 216 -3.88 6.00 5.97
N LEU A 217 -3.40 6.69 4.94
CA LEU A 217 -3.48 6.22 3.55
C LEU A 217 -2.14 5.63 3.13
N VAL A 218 -2.19 4.45 2.52
CA VAL A 218 -1.05 3.76 1.92
C VAL A 218 -1.35 3.50 0.45
N GLY A 219 -0.43 3.88 -0.43
CA GLY A 219 -0.60 3.73 -1.87
C GLY A 219 0.22 2.57 -2.44
N TYR A 220 -0.43 1.65 -3.16
CA TYR A 220 0.28 0.65 -3.96
C TYR A 220 0.21 0.96 -5.46
N SER A 221 0.99 0.26 -6.29
CA SER A 221 1.18 0.53 -7.73
C SER A 221 1.69 1.94 -8.03
N VAL A 222 2.46 2.51 -7.13
CA VAL A 222 2.93 3.90 -7.13
C VAL A 222 3.62 4.27 -8.44
N LEU A 223 4.51 3.42 -8.92
CA LEU A 223 5.37 3.68 -10.08
C LEU A 223 4.92 2.97 -11.37
N LEU A 224 3.71 2.37 -11.39
CA LEU A 224 3.15 1.70 -12.57
C LEU A 224 4.14 0.74 -13.25
N GLN A 225 4.87 -0.05 -12.46
CA GLN A 225 5.89 -1.00 -12.93
C GLN A 225 7.03 -0.34 -13.75
N GLY A 226 7.33 0.94 -13.49
CA GLY A 226 8.38 1.69 -14.15
C GLY A 226 7.93 2.54 -15.35
N ALA A 227 6.63 2.69 -15.59
CA ALA A 227 6.10 3.46 -16.71
C ALA A 227 6.49 4.96 -16.71
N TYR A 228 6.97 5.49 -15.60
CA TYR A 228 7.43 6.88 -15.52
C TYR A 228 8.86 7.10 -16.03
N THR A 229 9.68 6.04 -16.09
CA THR A 229 11.12 6.19 -16.35
C THR A 229 11.67 5.20 -17.38
N ARG A 230 10.84 4.27 -17.87
CA ARG A 230 11.27 3.21 -18.77
C ARG A 230 10.54 3.30 -20.11
N ASP A 231 11.27 3.43 -21.20
CA ASP A 231 10.74 3.48 -22.57
C ASP A 231 10.07 2.18 -23.01
N ASP A 232 10.49 1.03 -22.44
CA ASP A 232 9.88 -0.29 -22.70
C ASP A 232 8.61 -0.56 -21.87
N ARG A 233 8.13 0.42 -21.09
CA ARG A 233 6.94 0.33 -20.25
C ARG A 233 5.96 1.47 -20.58
N PRO A 234 5.02 1.26 -21.51
CA PRO A 234 4.05 2.28 -21.86
C PRO A 234 3.10 2.56 -20.67
N THR A 235 2.55 3.77 -20.66
CA THR A 235 1.48 4.13 -19.72
C THR A 235 0.34 3.12 -19.85
N PRO A 236 -0.09 2.48 -18.72
CA PRO A 236 -1.18 1.52 -18.78
C PRO A 236 -2.47 2.14 -19.34
N ALA A 237 -3.21 1.37 -20.13
CA ALA A 237 -4.42 1.85 -20.84
C ALA A 237 -5.46 2.49 -19.90
N GLN A 238 -5.52 2.08 -18.64
CA GLN A 238 -6.40 2.67 -17.63
C GLN A 238 -6.08 4.14 -17.29
N TYR A 239 -4.87 4.59 -17.62
CA TYR A 239 -4.39 5.94 -17.36
C TYR A 239 -4.11 6.75 -18.62
N ALA A 240 -3.98 6.10 -19.79
CA ALA A 240 -3.59 6.76 -21.03
C ALA A 240 -4.67 7.73 -21.55
N GLY A 241 -4.23 8.87 -22.09
CA GLY A 241 -5.08 9.90 -22.70
C GLY A 241 -4.51 11.31 -22.54
N PRO A 242 -5.15 12.33 -23.14
CA PRO A 242 -4.64 13.71 -23.14
C PRO A 242 -4.31 14.26 -21.74
N GLU A 243 -5.16 13.99 -20.75
CA GLU A 243 -4.89 14.36 -19.36
C GLU A 243 -3.57 13.75 -18.84
N ALA A 244 -3.31 12.49 -19.17
CA ALA A 244 -2.07 11.82 -18.77
C ALA A 244 -0.86 12.43 -19.48
N ASP A 245 -0.97 12.84 -20.73
CA ASP A 245 0.11 13.47 -21.46
C ASP A 245 0.49 14.82 -20.84
N ASP A 246 -0.50 15.64 -20.48
CA ASP A 246 -0.28 16.92 -19.77
C ASP A 246 0.36 16.70 -18.40
N ARG A 247 -0.10 15.70 -17.66
CA ARG A 247 0.47 15.33 -16.35
C ARG A 247 1.91 14.83 -16.47
N LEU A 248 2.20 14.00 -17.47
CA LEU A 248 3.57 13.52 -17.72
C LEU A 248 4.51 14.68 -18.13
N ALA A 249 4.04 15.63 -18.93
CA ALA A 249 4.81 16.81 -19.29
C ALA A 249 5.14 17.66 -18.05
N ALA A 250 4.15 17.92 -17.18
CA ALA A 250 4.36 18.65 -15.94
C ALA A 250 5.31 17.90 -14.99
N LEU A 251 5.15 16.57 -14.87
CA LEU A 251 6.00 15.72 -14.05
C LEU A 251 7.45 15.77 -14.52
N LYS A 252 7.68 15.68 -15.84
CA LYS A 252 9.02 15.77 -16.41
C LYS A 252 9.65 17.13 -16.15
N ALA A 253 8.93 18.22 -16.35
CA ALA A 253 9.42 19.56 -16.11
C ALA A 253 9.85 19.76 -14.64
N VAL A 254 9.02 19.30 -13.68
CA VAL A 254 9.37 19.37 -12.26
C VAL A 254 10.56 18.48 -11.93
N ALA A 255 10.64 17.28 -12.50
CA ALA A 255 11.76 16.36 -12.29
C ALA A 255 13.09 16.97 -12.76
N ASP A 256 13.09 17.64 -13.93
CA ASP A 256 14.26 18.36 -14.46
C ASP A 256 14.66 19.54 -13.54
N GLU A 257 13.70 20.29 -12.98
CA GLU A 257 13.96 21.42 -12.07
C GLU A 257 14.58 21.01 -10.74
N VAL A 258 14.17 19.85 -10.19
CA VAL A 258 14.66 19.36 -8.90
C VAL A 258 15.80 18.35 -9.04
N GLU A 259 16.32 18.17 -10.25
CA GLU A 259 17.40 17.23 -10.58
C GLU A 259 17.13 15.80 -10.07
N ALA A 260 15.86 15.34 -10.20
CA ALA A 260 15.42 14.04 -9.77
C ALA A 260 14.78 13.25 -10.91
N THR A 261 14.57 11.93 -10.72
CA THR A 261 13.80 11.13 -11.67
C THR A 261 12.30 11.40 -11.49
N MET A 262 11.52 11.19 -12.56
CA MET A 262 10.06 11.28 -12.49
C MET A 262 9.49 10.33 -11.40
N SER A 263 10.06 9.15 -11.23
CA SER A 263 9.69 8.21 -10.16
C SER A 263 9.90 8.80 -8.77
N GLN A 264 11.01 9.49 -8.54
CA GLN A 264 11.28 10.16 -7.26
C GLN A 264 10.32 11.31 -7.00
N VAL A 265 9.98 12.08 -8.01
CA VAL A 265 9.00 13.18 -7.90
C VAL A 265 7.60 12.62 -7.58
N VAL A 266 7.18 11.50 -8.21
CA VAL A 266 5.90 10.84 -7.87
C VAL A 266 5.84 10.43 -6.40
N ILE A 267 6.90 9.81 -5.88
CA ILE A 267 7.00 9.41 -4.47
C ILE A 267 6.96 10.64 -3.55
N ALA A 268 7.71 11.70 -3.89
CA ALA A 268 7.73 12.94 -3.13
C ALA A 268 6.35 13.63 -3.12
N TRP A 269 5.68 13.71 -4.26
CA TRP A 269 4.33 14.27 -4.40
C TRP A 269 3.31 13.52 -3.52
N MET A 270 3.32 12.20 -3.52
CA MET A 270 2.42 11.41 -2.66
C MET A 270 2.63 11.68 -1.17
N ARG A 271 3.90 11.76 -0.75
CA ARG A 271 4.24 12.00 0.65
C ARG A 271 3.91 13.41 1.12
N GLN A 272 3.92 14.38 0.22
CA GLN A 272 3.65 15.80 0.49
C GLN A 272 2.20 16.19 0.19
N SER A 273 1.34 15.25 -0.25
CA SER A 273 -0.10 15.51 -0.43
C SER A 273 -0.81 15.72 0.91
N ASP A 274 -1.99 16.32 0.85
CA ASP A 274 -2.88 16.51 2.01
C ASP A 274 -4.22 15.81 1.77
N PRO A 275 -4.57 14.76 2.53
CA PRO A 275 -3.70 14.04 3.48
C PRO A 275 -2.53 13.34 2.78
N PRO A 276 -1.42 13.10 3.48
CA PRO A 276 -0.28 12.39 2.91
C PRO A 276 -0.62 10.93 2.63
N VAL A 277 -0.12 10.43 1.50
CA VAL A 277 -0.24 9.02 1.13
C VAL A 277 1.13 8.36 1.23
N LEU A 278 1.28 7.37 2.13
CA LEU A 278 2.52 6.62 2.29
C LEU A 278 2.71 5.68 1.10
N PRO A 279 3.80 5.82 0.32
CA PRO A 279 3.99 4.98 -0.87
C PRO A 279 4.61 3.62 -0.53
N ILE A 280 4.08 2.57 -1.16
CA ILE A 280 4.73 1.27 -1.24
C ILE A 280 5.69 1.30 -2.40
N ILE A 281 6.98 1.12 -2.10
CA ILE A 281 8.06 1.03 -3.08
C ILE A 281 8.55 -0.41 -3.21
N ALA A 282 9.01 -0.77 -4.38
CA ALA A 282 9.66 -2.06 -4.64
C ALA A 282 10.78 -1.90 -5.66
N GLY A 283 11.64 -2.88 -5.73
CA GLY A 283 12.68 -2.97 -6.74
C GLY A 283 13.10 -4.42 -6.93
N SER A 284 13.51 -4.80 -8.12
CA SER A 284 14.07 -6.14 -8.40
C SER A 284 15.60 -6.20 -8.22
N ARG A 285 16.23 -5.05 -8.00
CA ARG A 285 17.67 -4.89 -7.78
C ARG A 285 17.93 -3.81 -6.75
N PRO A 286 19.03 -3.88 -5.98
CA PRO A 286 19.38 -2.88 -4.97
C PRO A 286 19.40 -1.44 -5.50
N GLU A 287 19.90 -1.22 -6.71
CA GLU A 287 20.02 0.13 -7.32
C GLU A 287 18.64 0.77 -7.52
N GLN A 288 17.65 0.00 -7.97
CA GLN A 288 16.27 0.49 -8.13
C GLN A 288 15.64 0.84 -6.79
N LEU A 289 15.88 0.03 -5.77
CA LEU A 289 15.37 0.29 -4.43
C LEU A 289 16.02 1.55 -3.84
N LEU A 290 17.33 1.70 -4.01
CA LEU A 290 18.07 2.90 -3.57
C LEU A 290 17.61 4.16 -4.29
N GLU A 291 17.34 4.10 -5.60
CA GLU A 291 16.77 5.20 -6.37
C GLU A 291 15.40 5.62 -5.78
N ASN A 292 14.51 4.66 -5.51
CA ASN A 292 13.21 4.96 -4.90
C ASN A 292 13.35 5.54 -3.49
N ILE A 293 14.31 5.07 -2.69
CA ILE A 293 14.58 5.59 -1.35
C ILE A 293 15.10 7.03 -1.41
N ALA A 294 15.91 7.37 -2.40
CA ALA A 294 16.43 8.72 -2.59
C ALA A 294 15.34 9.77 -2.87
N ALA A 295 14.11 9.35 -3.20
CA ALA A 295 12.95 10.25 -3.24
C ALA A 295 12.65 10.95 -1.89
N LEU A 296 13.21 10.45 -0.79
CA LEU A 296 13.10 11.11 0.52
C LEU A 296 13.85 12.45 0.58
N ASP A 297 14.85 12.64 -0.25
CA ASP A 297 15.66 13.85 -0.33
C ASP A 297 15.01 14.90 -1.26
N VAL A 298 13.95 14.52 -2.01
CA VAL A 298 13.20 15.42 -2.89
C VAL A 298 12.14 16.16 -2.09
N THR A 299 12.25 17.49 -2.07
CA THR A 299 11.23 18.38 -1.49
C THR A 299 10.68 19.28 -2.59
N LEU A 300 9.37 19.20 -2.80
CA LEU A 300 8.67 20.05 -3.76
C LEU A 300 8.28 21.37 -3.10
N THR A 301 8.49 22.47 -3.80
CA THR A 301 7.94 23.77 -3.40
C THR A 301 6.41 23.75 -3.55
N GLU A 302 5.72 24.68 -2.92
CA GLU A 302 4.27 24.83 -3.05
C GLU A 302 3.84 25.05 -4.52
N GLU A 303 4.61 25.82 -5.27
CA GLU A 303 4.37 26.07 -6.69
C GLU A 303 4.53 24.80 -7.53
N GLN A 304 5.60 24.03 -7.32
CA GLN A 304 5.83 22.75 -8.00
C GLN A 304 4.74 21.73 -7.66
N PHE A 305 4.38 21.62 -6.38
CA PHE A 305 3.31 20.75 -5.94
C PHE A 305 1.99 21.12 -6.61
N LYS A 306 1.61 22.40 -6.58
CA LYS A 306 0.39 22.90 -7.23
C LYS A 306 0.38 22.63 -8.73
N ARG A 307 1.50 22.87 -9.42
CA ARG A 307 1.64 22.59 -10.87
C ARG A 307 1.42 21.11 -11.17
N LEU A 308 1.97 20.20 -10.35
CA LEU A 308 1.74 18.75 -10.48
C LEU A 308 0.29 18.39 -10.22
N ASP A 309 -0.30 18.96 -9.18
CA ASP A 309 -1.65 18.58 -8.73
C ASP A 309 -2.73 19.06 -9.70
N THR A 310 -2.53 20.22 -10.33
CA THR A 310 -3.49 20.82 -11.29
C THR A 310 -3.23 20.43 -12.76
N ALA A 311 -2.11 19.80 -13.09
CA ALA A 311 -1.82 19.39 -14.45
C ALA A 311 -2.92 18.46 -15.00
N GLY A 312 -3.33 18.69 -16.24
CA GLY A 312 -4.40 17.94 -16.91
C GLY A 312 -5.81 18.24 -16.37
N ASN A 313 -5.96 19.21 -15.46
CA ASN A 313 -7.31 19.66 -15.07
C ASN A 313 -7.95 20.37 -16.25
N PRO A 314 -9.22 20.08 -16.58
CA PRO A 314 -9.95 20.87 -17.57
C PRO A 314 -10.08 22.31 -17.06
N ASP A 315 -10.06 23.28 -18.01
CA ASP A 315 -10.41 24.64 -17.67
C ASP A 315 -11.83 24.70 -17.10
N VAL A 316 -11.95 25.03 -15.84
CA VAL A 316 -13.26 25.20 -15.19
C VAL A 316 -13.78 26.58 -15.59
N ASP A 317 -14.85 26.63 -16.34
CA ASP A 317 -15.61 27.86 -16.53
C ASP A 317 -16.17 28.33 -15.19
N GLN A 318 -15.49 29.32 -14.59
CA GLN A 318 -15.88 29.89 -13.29
C GLN A 318 -17.27 30.52 -13.28
N ALA A 319 -17.91 30.69 -14.45
CA ALA A 319 -19.27 31.19 -14.54
C ALA A 319 -20.30 30.25 -13.90
N TRP A 320 -19.99 28.96 -13.80
CA TRP A 320 -20.87 27.94 -13.17
C TRP A 320 -20.63 27.75 -11.67
N LEU A 321 -19.60 28.41 -11.10
CA LEU A 321 -19.25 28.33 -9.66
C LEU A 321 -19.82 29.51 -8.84
N ARG A 322 -20.67 30.34 -9.44
CA ARG A 322 -21.30 31.51 -8.78
C ARG A 322 -22.75 31.27 -8.40
#